data_df720746badd36d1e4416420753ef877
#
_entry.id   df720746badd36d1e4416420753ef877
#
_cell.length_a   1.000
_cell.length_b   1.000
_cell.length_c   1.000
_cell.angle_alpha   90.00
_cell.angle_beta   90.00
_cell.angle_gamma   90.00
#
_symmetry.space_group_name_H-M   'P 1'
#
loop_
_entity.id
_entity.type
_entity.pdbx_description
1 polymer ?
#
loop_
_entity_poly.entity_id
_entity_poly.type
_entity_poly.pdbx_seq_one_letter_code
_entity_poly.pdbx_strand_id
1 'polypeptide(L)'
;MPGQMNQDIAQNIQNGYGVAVAGGAEAQTSVSAELEAVVRFMEDVLVEVDDATTPNAPNPYLNMSLHLLRRHLEGRMVIPSSIIAASGVPYATATRKLTELLESGAVEQRPRSKSGKSVSLHPSPEMLDNWCQLARRIHRLAAVRFGADGFTQENADYYFGGSYQPGKMLIGPPQALPTPMKLSGGLRILVHGDPTFMVMSNLKRQFEHLVGCNIHQRAFSIDRLRGEALRNAERAVSRYDLIAVDLPWLGEFVKKGVLRPLPSIMDLDRLDPGDFHTAGWRAAHWDGVAYGVPSQTTPELFFYRRDLFAEAALEPPETTEAVLEAAARLHEPRMGVYGIAWNAARGTALGHTFMMTCADFGQPIINLNEIAGGFDADHLERDDLFPTIDTPKALEAAEYLLALMEFSPPDILSMSWYERVRPYAEGKVAMAYGYTLLAPYFELDPQSPAFGNTGYLPHPHGPGGTPIAPVGGYVFGVPANLPEERVDEAVEALVAFTSPEAQKLFIQNGSRTAPRYSVGSDPEVRRLSPIFESVDQMSWRDELQFWPRPPIPEISDIIQICGHELHDMLRGIVSPKQALSRAQTRAEEAMRKRVT
;
A
#
# COMPACT_ATOMS: atom_id res chain seq x y z
N MET A 1 33.58 -18.02 -31.45
CA MET A 1 34.04 -17.09 -30.41
C MET A 1 32.82 -16.34 -29.83
N PRO A 2 32.14 -16.88 -28.80
CA PRO A 2 30.99 -16.23 -28.18
C PRO A 2 31.36 -15.22 -27.07
N GLY A 3 32.55 -15.30 -26.51
CA GLY A 3 32.94 -14.50 -25.33
C GLY A 3 33.23 -13.02 -25.57
N GLN A 4 33.55 -12.57 -26.78
CA GLN A 4 33.81 -11.16 -27.06
C GLN A 4 32.53 -10.35 -27.31
N MET A 5 31.46 -10.98 -27.78
CA MET A 5 30.19 -10.30 -28.04
C MET A 5 29.45 -9.94 -26.74
N ASN A 6 29.63 -10.72 -25.65
CA ASN A 6 29.04 -10.42 -24.34
C ASN A 6 29.75 -9.27 -23.59
N GLN A 7 31.06 -9.06 -23.82
CA GLN A 7 31.78 -7.94 -23.20
C GLN A 7 31.42 -6.59 -23.84
N ASP A 8 31.15 -6.56 -25.14
CA ASP A 8 30.72 -5.34 -25.84
C ASP A 8 29.28 -4.92 -25.44
N ILE A 9 28.45 -5.87 -25.06
CA ILE A 9 27.08 -5.61 -24.55
C ILE A 9 27.15 -4.95 -23.17
N ALA A 10 28.03 -5.41 -22.28
CA ALA A 10 28.17 -4.88 -20.92
C ALA A 10 28.79 -3.46 -20.87
N GLN A 11 29.68 -3.14 -21.81
CA GLN A 11 30.38 -1.82 -21.86
C GLN A 11 29.53 -0.71 -22.50
N ASN A 12 28.56 -1.04 -23.36
CA ASN A 12 27.68 -0.05 -23.99
C ASN A 12 26.49 0.41 -23.13
N ILE A 13 26.26 -0.23 -21.99
CA ILE A 13 25.17 0.13 -21.05
C ILE A 13 25.48 1.42 -20.25
N GLN A 14 26.74 1.87 -20.21
CA GLN A 14 27.15 3.01 -19.39
C GLN A 14 27.02 4.40 -20.03
N ASN A 15 26.79 4.51 -21.34
CA ASN A 15 26.76 5.80 -22.02
C ASN A 15 25.58 5.95 -22.99
N GLY A 16 24.58 6.68 -22.64
CA GLY A 16 23.68 7.25 -23.63
C GLY A 16 22.22 7.49 -23.26
N TYR A 17 21.90 8.71 -22.90
CA TYR A 17 20.54 9.22 -22.78
C TYR A 17 20.26 10.34 -23.79
N GLY A 18 19.03 10.37 -24.24
CA GLY A 18 18.39 11.55 -24.77
C GLY A 18 17.49 11.32 -25.97
N VAL A 19 16.17 11.33 -25.79
CA VAL A 19 15.22 11.92 -26.76
C VAL A 19 13.95 12.34 -26.01
N ALA A 20 13.58 13.60 -26.16
CA ALA A 20 12.34 14.21 -25.66
C ALA A 20 11.22 14.13 -26.69
N VAL A 21 9.99 13.82 -26.27
CA VAL A 21 8.75 14.10 -27.01
C VAL A 21 7.66 14.53 -26.03
N ALA A 22 6.98 15.62 -26.31
CA ALA A 22 6.03 16.30 -25.46
C ALA A 22 4.59 15.77 -25.59
N GLY A 23 3.84 15.82 -24.49
CA GLY A 23 2.37 15.69 -24.47
C GLY A 23 1.85 14.25 -24.61
N GLY A 24 1.67 13.55 -23.52
CA GLY A 24 1.33 12.13 -23.46
C GLY A 24 2.53 11.23 -23.14
N ALA A 25 3.69 11.82 -23.00
CA ALA A 25 5.00 11.17 -22.90
C ALA A 25 5.26 10.47 -21.56
N GLU A 26 4.64 10.91 -20.47
CA GLU A 26 4.95 10.38 -19.12
C GLU A 26 4.42 8.95 -18.92
N ALA A 27 3.22 8.64 -19.42
CA ALA A 27 2.69 7.28 -19.39
C ALA A 27 3.47 6.34 -20.34
N GLN A 28 3.88 6.84 -21.50
CA GLN A 28 4.70 6.08 -22.46
C GLN A 28 6.13 5.84 -21.96
N THR A 29 6.76 6.79 -21.27
CA THR A 29 8.13 6.67 -20.76
C THR A 29 8.24 5.59 -19.69
N SER A 30 7.24 5.42 -18.90
CA SER A 30 7.15 4.47 -17.80
C SER A 30 6.88 3.03 -18.26
N VAL A 31 5.98 2.84 -19.23
CA VAL A 31 5.75 1.53 -19.86
C VAL A 31 7.02 1.10 -20.59
N SER A 32 7.75 2.04 -21.18
CA SER A 32 9.04 1.78 -21.83
C SER A 32 10.11 1.32 -20.84
N ALA A 33 10.23 1.93 -19.67
CA ALA A 33 11.21 1.56 -18.65
C ALA A 33 10.93 0.17 -18.03
N GLU A 34 9.66 -0.15 -17.77
CA GLU A 34 9.27 -1.48 -17.27
C GLU A 34 9.55 -2.57 -18.32
N LEU A 35 9.20 -2.30 -19.56
CA LEU A 35 9.50 -3.22 -20.66
C LEU A 35 11.01 -3.42 -20.82
N GLU A 36 11.80 -2.36 -20.76
CA GLU A 36 13.25 -2.44 -20.85
C GLU A 36 13.86 -3.29 -19.72
N ALA A 37 13.41 -3.08 -18.48
CA ALA A 37 13.86 -3.86 -17.33
C ALA A 37 13.58 -5.36 -17.50
N VAL A 38 12.38 -5.71 -18.00
CA VAL A 38 12.01 -7.12 -18.23
C VAL A 38 12.75 -7.72 -19.43
N VAL A 39 12.97 -6.95 -20.49
CA VAL A 39 13.76 -7.43 -21.63
C VAL A 39 15.19 -7.76 -21.20
N ARG A 40 15.83 -6.91 -20.39
CA ARG A 40 17.16 -7.18 -19.81
C ARG A 40 17.14 -8.39 -18.88
N PHE A 41 16.18 -8.46 -17.99
CA PHE A 41 16.01 -9.63 -17.10
C PHE A 41 15.87 -10.94 -17.88
N MET A 42 15.09 -10.93 -18.95
CA MET A 42 14.94 -12.13 -19.81
C MET A 42 16.24 -12.49 -20.53
N GLU A 43 17.01 -11.51 -20.99
CA GLU A 43 18.35 -11.75 -21.59
C GLU A 43 19.30 -12.38 -20.57
N ASP A 44 19.35 -11.83 -19.32
CA ASP A 44 20.20 -12.36 -18.24
C ASP A 44 19.79 -13.79 -17.85
N VAL A 45 18.48 -14.06 -17.68
CA VAL A 45 17.98 -15.41 -17.37
C VAL A 45 18.31 -16.41 -18.48
N LEU A 46 18.24 -16.00 -19.74
CA LEU A 46 18.61 -16.89 -20.85
C LEU A 46 20.09 -17.26 -20.83
N VAL A 47 20.97 -16.33 -20.46
CA VAL A 47 22.41 -16.63 -20.30
C VAL A 47 22.62 -17.69 -19.21
N GLU A 48 22.00 -17.52 -18.04
CA GLU A 48 22.11 -18.47 -16.93
C GLU A 48 21.50 -19.85 -17.28
N VAL A 49 20.38 -19.87 -18.02
CA VAL A 49 19.76 -21.11 -18.50
C VAL A 49 20.66 -21.81 -19.54
N ASP A 50 21.26 -21.04 -20.44
CA ASP A 50 22.16 -21.57 -21.45
C ASP A 50 23.43 -22.20 -20.83
N ASP A 51 23.96 -21.60 -19.76
CA ASP A 51 25.12 -22.13 -19.02
C ASP A 51 24.75 -23.39 -18.22
N ALA A 52 23.51 -23.49 -17.74
CA ALA A 52 23.05 -24.63 -16.93
C ALA A 52 22.54 -25.83 -17.75
N THR A 53 22.26 -25.64 -19.06
CA THR A 53 21.61 -26.67 -19.88
C THR A 53 22.52 -27.19 -20.99
N THR A 54 22.63 -28.52 -21.11
CA THR A 54 23.36 -29.17 -22.21
C THR A 54 22.56 -30.41 -22.68
N PRO A 55 22.16 -30.52 -23.98
CA PRO A 55 22.41 -29.58 -25.07
C PRO A 55 21.49 -28.36 -25.03
N ASN A 56 22.01 -27.21 -25.43
CA ASN A 56 21.25 -25.96 -25.54
C ASN A 56 20.47 -25.92 -26.87
N ALA A 57 19.17 -25.65 -26.82
CA ALA A 57 18.30 -25.47 -27.98
C ALA A 57 17.78 -24.01 -28.01
N PRO A 58 18.45 -23.09 -28.73
CA PRO A 58 18.07 -21.69 -28.77
C PRO A 58 16.66 -21.50 -29.33
N ASN A 59 15.87 -20.61 -28.73
CA ASN A 59 14.57 -20.18 -29.24
C ASN A 59 14.77 -18.98 -30.18
N PRO A 60 14.82 -19.17 -31.52
CA PRO A 60 15.14 -18.07 -32.44
C PRO A 60 14.10 -16.95 -32.43
N TYR A 61 12.82 -17.24 -32.18
CA TYR A 61 11.79 -16.20 -32.07
C TYR A 61 11.99 -15.33 -30.86
N LEU A 62 12.30 -15.93 -29.70
CA LEU A 62 12.56 -15.18 -28.47
C LEU A 62 13.80 -14.32 -28.62
N ASN A 63 14.90 -14.88 -29.10
CA ASN A 63 16.17 -14.16 -29.28
C ASN A 63 16.03 -12.98 -30.26
N MET A 64 15.34 -13.20 -31.40
CA MET A 64 15.06 -12.15 -32.38
C MET A 64 14.18 -11.04 -31.79
N SER A 65 13.14 -11.42 -31.04
CA SER A 65 12.22 -10.47 -30.42
C SER A 65 12.90 -9.62 -29.35
N LEU A 66 13.68 -10.23 -28.48
CA LEU A 66 14.47 -9.52 -27.46
C LEU A 66 15.47 -8.56 -28.11
N HIS A 67 16.21 -9.00 -29.13
CA HIS A 67 17.14 -8.14 -29.86
C HIS A 67 16.42 -6.92 -30.49
N LEU A 68 15.27 -7.17 -31.15
CA LEU A 68 14.50 -6.11 -31.80
C LEU A 68 13.96 -5.10 -30.78
N LEU A 69 13.36 -5.59 -29.70
CA LEU A 69 12.79 -4.74 -28.63
C LEU A 69 13.87 -3.93 -27.93
N ARG A 70 14.97 -4.56 -27.51
CA ARG A 70 16.09 -3.85 -26.88
C ARG A 70 16.60 -2.72 -27.75
N ARG A 71 16.85 -3.00 -29.04
CA ARG A 71 17.34 -1.97 -29.99
C ARG A 71 16.30 -0.88 -30.23
N HIS A 72 15.03 -1.24 -30.28
CA HIS A 72 13.93 -0.27 -30.42
C HIS A 72 13.88 0.68 -29.19
N LEU A 73 13.97 0.13 -27.97
CA LEU A 73 13.96 0.90 -26.72
C LEU A 73 15.21 1.79 -26.58
N GLU A 74 16.37 1.34 -27.09
CA GLU A 74 17.59 2.13 -27.17
C GLU A 74 17.55 3.22 -28.27
N GLY A 75 16.46 3.32 -29.05
CA GLY A 75 16.38 4.20 -30.22
C GLY A 75 17.32 3.81 -31.36
N ARG A 76 17.83 2.58 -31.37
CA ARG A 76 18.76 2.06 -32.37
C ARG A 76 18.06 1.29 -33.47
N MET A 77 18.53 1.50 -34.68
CA MET A 77 17.95 0.85 -35.84
C MET A 77 18.39 -0.63 -35.96
N VAL A 78 17.41 -1.49 -36.29
CA VAL A 78 17.64 -2.91 -36.57
C VAL A 78 17.55 -3.17 -38.09
N ILE A 79 18.49 -3.96 -38.61
CA ILE A 79 18.52 -4.40 -40.01
C ILE A 79 18.39 -5.93 -40.05
N PRO A 80 17.93 -6.53 -41.18
CA PRO A 80 17.73 -7.96 -41.28
C PRO A 80 18.94 -8.80 -40.87
N SER A 81 20.16 -8.40 -41.25
CA SER A 81 21.37 -9.14 -40.89
C SER A 81 21.64 -9.13 -39.37
N SER A 82 21.33 -8.05 -38.64
CA SER A 82 21.56 -7.99 -37.21
C SER A 82 20.57 -8.87 -36.41
N ILE A 83 19.30 -8.92 -36.80
CA ILE A 83 18.32 -9.77 -36.14
C ILE A 83 18.54 -11.26 -36.45
N ILE A 84 19.00 -11.57 -37.68
CA ILE A 84 19.40 -12.93 -38.07
C ILE A 84 20.60 -13.39 -37.23
N ALA A 85 21.61 -12.54 -37.06
CA ALA A 85 22.78 -12.86 -36.23
C ALA A 85 22.41 -13.10 -34.75
N ALA A 86 21.42 -12.38 -34.23
CA ALA A 86 20.95 -12.52 -32.86
C ALA A 86 20.12 -13.80 -32.60
N SER A 87 19.69 -14.50 -33.62
CA SER A 87 18.77 -15.64 -33.53
C SER A 87 19.30 -16.88 -32.80
N GLY A 88 20.63 -17.05 -32.75
CA GLY A 88 21.29 -18.25 -32.20
C GLY A 88 21.22 -19.52 -33.08
N VAL A 89 20.65 -19.43 -34.31
CA VAL A 89 20.51 -20.56 -35.21
C VAL A 89 21.19 -20.28 -36.59
N PRO A 90 21.46 -21.33 -37.41
CA PRO A 90 22.07 -21.13 -38.71
C PRO A 90 21.29 -20.17 -39.63
N TYR A 91 22.02 -19.39 -40.44
CA TYR A 91 21.50 -18.30 -41.26
C TYR A 91 20.23 -18.63 -42.04
N ALA A 92 20.18 -19.79 -42.71
CA ALA A 92 19.00 -20.21 -43.50
C ALA A 92 17.76 -20.44 -42.62
N THR A 93 17.94 -21.02 -41.44
CA THR A 93 16.88 -21.20 -40.45
C THR A 93 16.43 -19.86 -39.89
N ALA A 94 17.38 -18.99 -39.51
CA ALA A 94 17.10 -17.66 -39.03
C ALA A 94 16.32 -16.81 -40.04
N THR A 95 16.70 -16.86 -41.31
CA THR A 95 16.01 -16.13 -42.37
C THR A 95 14.55 -16.57 -42.50
N ARG A 96 14.29 -17.88 -42.46
CA ARG A 96 12.92 -18.40 -42.48
C ARG A 96 12.11 -17.93 -41.28
N LYS A 97 12.70 -17.96 -40.08
CA LYS A 97 12.04 -17.50 -38.85
C LYS A 97 11.77 -16.00 -38.85
N LEU A 98 12.65 -15.20 -39.43
CA LEU A 98 12.40 -13.78 -39.65
C LEU A 98 11.26 -13.55 -40.65
N THR A 99 11.19 -14.34 -41.70
CA THR A 99 10.07 -14.28 -42.66
C THR A 99 8.73 -14.59 -41.98
N GLU A 100 8.69 -15.62 -41.12
CA GLU A 100 7.51 -15.96 -40.34
C GLU A 100 7.06 -14.82 -39.40
N LEU A 101 8.01 -14.11 -38.75
CA LEU A 101 7.72 -12.92 -37.91
C LEU A 101 7.18 -11.73 -38.72
N LEU A 102 7.62 -11.58 -39.97
CA LEU A 102 7.14 -10.53 -40.87
C LEU A 102 5.73 -10.89 -41.42
N GLU A 103 5.51 -12.15 -41.81
CA GLU A 103 4.22 -12.63 -42.29
C GLU A 103 3.14 -12.61 -41.20
N SER A 104 3.51 -12.86 -39.94
CA SER A 104 2.60 -12.75 -38.80
C SER A 104 2.23 -11.30 -38.43
N GLY A 105 2.93 -10.31 -39.00
CA GLY A 105 2.73 -8.90 -38.66
C GLY A 105 3.37 -8.48 -37.34
N ALA A 106 4.07 -9.36 -36.62
CA ALA A 106 4.75 -9.00 -35.38
C ALA A 106 5.91 -8.03 -35.60
N VAL A 107 6.58 -8.13 -36.76
CA VAL A 107 7.69 -7.25 -37.17
C VAL A 107 7.32 -6.50 -38.45
N GLU A 108 7.53 -5.20 -38.45
CA GLU A 108 7.30 -4.33 -39.61
C GLU A 108 8.61 -4.00 -40.33
N GLN A 109 8.55 -3.97 -41.66
CA GLN A 109 9.64 -3.46 -42.49
C GLN A 109 9.35 -2.02 -42.93
N ARG A 110 10.35 -1.14 -42.78
CA ARG A 110 10.26 0.24 -43.28
C ARG A 110 11.42 0.50 -44.27
N PRO A 111 11.14 1.05 -45.48
CA PRO A 111 12.19 1.36 -46.45
C PRO A 111 13.10 2.48 -45.94
N ARG A 112 14.42 2.31 -46.11
CA ARG A 112 15.46 3.31 -45.75
C ARG A 112 15.90 4.16 -46.91
N SER A 113 15.57 3.76 -48.13
CA SER A 113 15.94 4.47 -49.36
C SER A 113 14.79 4.53 -50.34
N LYS A 114 14.78 5.54 -51.21
CA LYS A 114 13.77 5.66 -52.27
C LYS A 114 13.69 4.42 -53.20
N SER A 115 14.77 3.64 -53.30
CA SER A 115 14.80 2.42 -54.10
C SER A 115 14.23 1.17 -53.45
N GLY A 116 13.87 1.25 -52.13
CA GLY A 116 13.34 0.15 -51.35
C GLY A 116 14.31 -1.01 -51.04
N LYS A 117 15.54 -0.97 -51.58
CA LYS A 117 16.52 -2.08 -51.44
C LYS A 117 17.11 -2.21 -50.04
N SER A 118 17.03 -1.17 -49.21
CA SER A 118 17.51 -1.17 -47.81
C SER A 118 16.33 -0.95 -46.90
N VAL A 119 16.16 -1.85 -45.91
CA VAL A 119 15.03 -1.82 -44.96
C VAL A 119 15.54 -1.78 -43.52
N SER A 120 14.74 -1.20 -42.65
CA SER A 120 14.83 -1.33 -41.18
C SER A 120 13.67 -2.15 -40.67
N LEU A 121 13.91 -2.85 -39.55
CA LEU A 121 12.92 -3.66 -38.85
C LEU A 121 12.47 -2.94 -37.58
N HIS A 122 11.16 -3.00 -37.32
CA HIS A 122 10.53 -2.37 -36.17
C HIS A 122 9.54 -3.35 -35.55
N PRO A 123 9.35 -3.35 -34.21
CA PRO A 123 8.26 -4.08 -33.60
C PRO A 123 6.93 -3.43 -34.01
N SER A 124 5.91 -4.25 -34.27
CA SER A 124 4.57 -3.73 -34.50
C SER A 124 3.95 -3.18 -33.20
N PRO A 125 2.93 -2.32 -33.26
CA PRO A 125 2.20 -1.87 -32.07
C PRO A 125 1.63 -3.05 -31.27
N GLU A 126 1.13 -4.07 -31.93
CA GLU A 126 0.61 -5.29 -31.29
C GLU A 126 1.72 -6.07 -30.59
N MET A 127 2.89 -6.22 -31.19
CA MET A 127 4.04 -6.84 -30.54
C MET A 127 4.45 -6.06 -29.29
N LEU A 128 4.51 -4.73 -29.36
CA LEU A 128 4.85 -3.89 -28.20
C LEU A 128 3.83 -4.05 -27.07
N ASP A 129 2.52 -4.06 -27.38
CA ASP A 129 1.48 -4.26 -26.37
C ASP A 129 1.57 -5.64 -25.72
N ASN A 130 1.73 -6.70 -26.53
CA ASN A 130 1.90 -8.06 -26.02
C ASN A 130 3.12 -8.19 -25.09
N TRP A 131 4.24 -7.54 -25.42
CA TRP A 131 5.43 -7.56 -24.60
C TRP A 131 5.28 -6.69 -23.33
N CYS A 132 4.57 -5.57 -23.38
CA CYS A 132 4.20 -4.80 -22.19
C CYS A 132 3.32 -5.62 -21.24
N GLN A 133 2.36 -6.36 -21.76
CA GLN A 133 1.52 -7.27 -20.96
C GLN A 133 2.34 -8.43 -20.38
N LEU A 134 3.29 -8.99 -21.15
CA LEU A 134 4.21 -10.03 -20.68
C LEU A 134 5.10 -9.48 -19.55
N ALA A 135 5.65 -8.28 -19.69
CA ALA A 135 6.48 -7.63 -18.69
C ALA A 135 5.74 -7.49 -17.35
N ARG A 136 4.49 -7.03 -17.38
CA ARG A 136 3.63 -6.96 -16.19
C ARG A 136 3.39 -8.33 -15.55
N ARG A 137 3.18 -9.37 -16.37
CA ARG A 137 3.00 -10.75 -15.87
C ARG A 137 4.28 -11.29 -15.25
N ILE A 138 5.45 -11.05 -15.84
CA ILE A 138 6.75 -11.48 -15.31
C ILE A 138 7.03 -10.79 -13.99
N HIS A 139 6.83 -9.47 -13.89
CA HIS A 139 6.95 -8.72 -12.63
C HIS A 139 6.06 -9.33 -11.54
N ARG A 140 4.81 -9.63 -11.87
CA ARG A 140 3.87 -10.26 -10.95
C ARG A 140 4.33 -11.66 -10.52
N LEU A 141 4.79 -12.48 -11.47
CA LEU A 141 5.29 -13.83 -11.17
C LEU A 141 6.58 -13.79 -10.34
N ALA A 142 7.50 -12.88 -10.65
CA ALA A 142 8.73 -12.69 -9.88
C ALA A 142 8.42 -12.23 -8.45
N ALA A 143 7.53 -11.25 -8.28
CA ALA A 143 7.05 -10.81 -6.97
C ALA A 143 6.38 -11.94 -6.18
N VAL A 144 5.60 -12.82 -6.86
CA VAL A 144 4.94 -13.98 -6.24
C VAL A 144 5.93 -15.08 -5.84
N ARG A 145 6.98 -15.31 -6.64
CA ARG A 145 7.87 -16.48 -6.46
C ARG A 145 9.11 -16.19 -5.63
N PHE A 146 9.65 -15.00 -5.76
CA PHE A 146 10.96 -14.68 -5.19
C PHE A 146 10.87 -13.58 -4.12
N GLY A 147 9.75 -12.86 -4.04
CA GLY A 147 9.63 -11.67 -3.20
C GLY A 147 10.64 -10.59 -3.60
N ALA A 148 10.53 -9.39 -3.06
CA ALA A 148 11.66 -8.47 -3.02
C ALA A 148 12.73 -9.05 -2.07
N ASP A 149 14.00 -8.91 -2.38
CA ASP A 149 15.13 -9.42 -1.59
C ASP A 149 14.91 -9.23 -0.07
N GLY A 150 14.76 -10.32 0.66
CA GLY A 150 14.48 -10.33 2.09
C GLY A 150 13.34 -11.24 2.53
N PHE A 151 12.63 -11.88 1.60
CA PHE A 151 11.64 -12.91 1.93
C PHE A 151 12.34 -14.22 2.28
N THR A 152 12.61 -14.40 3.56
CA THR A 152 12.89 -15.72 4.09
C THR A 152 11.58 -16.50 4.24
N GLN A 153 11.65 -17.83 4.36
CA GLN A 153 10.48 -18.70 4.57
C GLN A 153 9.64 -18.27 5.80
N GLU A 154 10.24 -17.55 6.76
CA GLU A 154 9.56 -16.93 7.91
C GLU A 154 8.65 -15.75 7.53
N ASN A 155 8.86 -15.13 6.37
CA ASN A 155 8.06 -14.03 5.84
C ASN A 155 7.01 -14.50 4.82
N ALA A 156 6.96 -15.80 4.50
CA ALA A 156 6.04 -16.36 3.50
C ALA A 156 4.55 -16.20 3.89
N ASP A 157 4.25 -16.01 5.18
CA ASP A 157 2.90 -15.71 5.68
C ASP A 157 2.45 -14.27 5.36
N TYR A 158 3.36 -13.47 4.80
CA TYR A 158 3.15 -12.07 4.55
C TYR A 158 3.19 -11.76 3.07
N TYR A 159 2.14 -12.11 2.38
CA TYR A 159 1.97 -11.76 0.99
C TYR A 159 0.64 -11.04 0.74
N PHE A 160 0.75 -9.78 0.36
CA PHE A 160 -0.38 -9.02 -0.16
C PHE A 160 -0.77 -9.55 -1.53
N GLY A 161 -1.54 -10.61 -1.59
CA GLY A 161 -2.32 -11.08 -2.73
C GLY A 161 -1.86 -10.79 -4.16
N GLY A 162 -0.56 -10.59 -4.41
CA GLY A 162 0.01 -10.48 -5.75
C GLY A 162 -0.35 -9.27 -6.59
N SER A 163 -1.06 -8.29 -6.06
CA SER A 163 -1.54 -7.15 -6.84
C SER A 163 -0.78 -5.83 -6.61
N TYR A 164 0.21 -5.81 -5.72
CA TYR A 164 1.05 -4.65 -5.58
C TYR A 164 1.96 -4.51 -6.81
N GLN A 165 1.69 -3.53 -7.65
CA GLN A 165 2.64 -3.11 -8.68
C GLN A 165 3.62 -2.14 -8.02
N PRO A 166 4.94 -2.43 -8.02
CA PRO A 166 5.91 -1.42 -7.60
C PRO A 166 5.69 -0.18 -8.44
N GLY A 167 5.55 0.94 -7.76
CA GLY A 167 5.37 2.22 -8.42
C GLY A 167 6.53 2.52 -9.36
N LYS A 168 6.28 3.41 -10.27
CA LYS A 168 7.23 3.83 -11.30
C LYS A 168 8.23 4.77 -10.67
N MET A 169 9.43 4.30 -10.39
CA MET A 169 10.49 5.22 -10.01
C MET A 169 10.93 6.05 -11.22
N LEU A 170 10.79 7.34 -11.14
CA LEU A 170 11.12 8.27 -12.23
C LEU A 170 12.31 9.19 -11.94
N ILE A 171 12.64 9.44 -10.68
CA ILE A 171 13.70 10.40 -10.31
C ILE A 171 14.42 9.88 -9.06
N GLY A 172 15.74 9.93 -9.05
CA GLY A 172 16.50 9.72 -7.81
C GLY A 172 16.09 10.77 -6.77
N PRO A 173 15.83 10.39 -5.51
CA PRO A 173 15.47 11.34 -4.49
C PRO A 173 16.60 12.36 -4.30
N PRO A 174 16.26 13.64 -4.03
CA PRO A 174 17.25 14.57 -3.53
C PRO A 174 17.89 14.01 -2.25
N GLN A 175 19.15 14.32 -2.01
CA GLN A 175 19.77 14.00 -0.73
C GLN A 175 19.01 14.72 0.39
N ALA A 176 18.27 13.98 1.21
CA ALA A 176 17.54 14.56 2.33
C ALA A 176 18.45 14.90 3.52
N LEU A 177 19.59 14.22 3.63
CA LEU A 177 20.57 14.49 4.68
C LEU A 177 21.81 15.19 4.11
N PRO A 178 22.22 16.32 4.70
CA PRO A 178 23.43 17.05 4.30
C PRO A 178 24.72 16.24 4.55
N THR A 179 24.66 15.26 5.46
CA THR A 179 25.76 14.37 5.80
C THR A 179 25.27 12.93 5.84
N PRO A 180 25.91 11.98 5.11
CA PRO A 180 25.55 10.58 5.17
C PRO A 180 25.64 10.02 6.60
N MET A 181 24.69 9.18 6.97
CA MET A 181 24.69 8.48 8.26
C MET A 181 25.87 7.51 8.35
N LYS A 182 26.47 7.43 9.54
CA LYS A 182 27.64 6.57 9.81
C LYS A 182 27.31 5.39 10.71
N LEU A 183 26.09 4.84 10.60
CA LEU A 183 25.67 3.71 11.40
C LEU A 183 26.49 2.46 11.10
N SER A 184 27.24 1.99 12.07
CA SER A 184 27.89 0.67 12.01
C SER A 184 26.83 -0.41 11.81
N GLY A 185 26.94 -1.20 10.74
CA GLY A 185 25.98 -2.22 10.38
C GLY A 185 24.68 -1.71 9.74
N GLY A 186 24.62 -0.42 9.34
CA GLY A 186 23.47 0.18 8.68
C GLY A 186 22.28 0.49 9.59
N LEU A 187 21.22 1.04 9.02
CA LEU A 187 19.96 1.37 9.68
C LEU A 187 19.01 0.16 9.69
N ARG A 188 18.49 -0.20 10.85
CA ARG A 188 17.65 -1.37 11.08
C ARG A 188 16.22 -0.93 11.37
N ILE A 189 15.28 -1.30 10.50
CA ILE A 189 13.90 -0.82 10.58
C ILE A 189 12.93 -2.01 10.68
N LEU A 190 11.99 -1.92 11.62
CA LEU A 190 10.90 -2.87 11.77
C LEU A 190 9.60 -2.21 11.29
N VAL A 191 8.94 -2.77 10.28
CA VAL A 191 7.75 -2.19 9.65
C VAL A 191 6.64 -3.20 9.42
N HIS A 192 5.45 -2.68 9.13
CA HIS A 192 4.36 -3.46 8.55
C HIS A 192 4.64 -3.69 7.06
N GLY A 193 4.28 -4.86 6.55
CA GLY A 193 4.44 -5.14 5.13
C GLY A 193 3.24 -4.67 4.31
N ASP A 194 2.82 -3.44 4.46
CA ASP A 194 1.77 -2.80 3.67
C ASP A 194 2.32 -2.19 2.36
N PRO A 195 1.44 -1.80 1.43
CA PRO A 195 1.86 -1.21 0.15
C PRO A 195 2.81 -0.03 0.29
N THR A 196 2.65 0.84 1.30
CA THR A 196 3.50 2.02 1.50
C THR A 196 4.90 1.63 1.95
N PHE A 197 5.05 0.84 3.01
CA PHE A 197 6.38 0.41 3.48
C PHE A 197 7.08 -0.53 2.49
N MET A 198 6.33 -1.28 1.67
CA MET A 198 6.92 -2.12 0.63
C MET A 198 7.55 -1.29 -0.51
N VAL A 199 7.15 -0.03 -0.70
CA VAL A 199 7.86 0.90 -1.59
C VAL A 199 9.33 1.05 -1.14
N MET A 200 9.59 1.16 0.16
CA MET A 200 10.97 1.23 0.69
C MET A 200 11.78 -0.02 0.33
N SER A 201 11.19 -1.21 0.42
CA SER A 201 11.86 -2.45 0.00
C SER A 201 12.16 -2.47 -1.49
N ASN A 202 11.19 -2.04 -2.31
CA ASN A 202 11.32 -2.02 -3.76
C ASN A 202 12.32 -0.97 -4.25
N LEU A 203 12.43 0.15 -3.53
CA LEU A 203 13.32 1.28 -3.84
C LEU A 203 14.49 1.37 -2.84
N LYS A 204 14.94 0.24 -2.31
CA LYS A 204 15.94 0.19 -1.25
C LYS A 204 17.15 1.09 -1.52
N ARG A 205 17.73 1.03 -2.72
CA ARG A 205 18.91 1.84 -3.08
C ARG A 205 18.64 3.35 -3.02
N GLN A 206 17.44 3.78 -3.37
CA GLN A 206 17.04 5.20 -3.32
C GLN A 206 16.87 5.67 -1.88
N PHE A 207 16.25 4.84 -1.03
CA PHE A 207 16.17 5.14 0.40
C PHE A 207 17.52 5.05 1.09
N GLU A 208 18.40 4.11 0.70
CA GLU A 208 19.78 4.07 1.15
C GLU A 208 20.57 5.32 0.74
N HIS A 209 20.30 5.84 -0.47
CA HIS A 209 20.87 7.13 -0.90
C HIS A 209 20.32 8.31 -0.10
N LEU A 210 19.01 8.31 0.18
CA LEU A 210 18.33 9.35 0.98
C LEU A 210 18.97 9.52 2.37
N VAL A 211 19.29 8.42 3.03
CA VAL A 211 19.86 8.40 4.39
C VAL A 211 21.40 8.24 4.40
N GLY A 212 22.00 7.86 3.30
CA GLY A 212 23.44 7.72 3.16
C GLY A 212 24.05 6.47 3.81
N CYS A 213 23.23 5.47 4.16
CA CYS A 213 23.68 4.19 4.71
C CYS A 213 22.83 3.02 4.23
N ASN A 214 23.32 1.77 4.42
CA ASN A 214 22.54 0.58 4.14
C ASN A 214 21.28 0.50 5.02
N ILE A 215 20.17 -0.01 4.47
CA ILE A 215 18.92 -0.21 5.20
C ILE A 215 18.63 -1.71 5.33
N HIS A 216 18.39 -2.14 6.57
CA HIS A 216 17.95 -3.49 6.91
C HIS A 216 16.50 -3.43 7.39
N GLN A 217 15.57 -3.59 6.45
CA GLN A 217 14.14 -3.57 6.73
C GLN A 217 13.64 -4.98 7.05
N ARG A 218 12.85 -5.11 8.12
CA ARG A 218 12.05 -6.30 8.42
C ARG A 218 10.57 -5.94 8.38
N ALA A 219 9.83 -6.58 7.49
CA ALA A 219 8.40 -6.37 7.32
C ALA A 219 7.64 -7.60 7.83
N PHE A 220 6.57 -7.38 8.60
CA PHE A 220 5.72 -8.43 9.16
C PHE A 220 4.23 -8.12 8.99
N SER A 221 3.39 -9.13 9.16
CA SER A 221 1.95 -8.93 9.36
C SER A 221 1.69 -8.12 10.64
N ILE A 222 0.52 -7.50 10.74
CA ILE A 222 0.20 -6.60 11.85
C ILE A 222 0.39 -7.28 13.23
N ASP A 223 -0.10 -8.51 13.41
CA ASP A 223 0.02 -9.24 14.68
C ASP A 223 1.47 -9.64 14.98
N ARG A 224 2.22 -10.04 13.97
CA ARG A 224 3.65 -10.39 14.13
C ARG A 224 4.51 -9.16 14.39
N LEU A 225 4.19 -8.02 13.76
CA LEU A 225 4.86 -6.74 14.01
C LEU A 225 4.73 -6.33 15.48
N ARG A 226 3.48 -6.32 16.02
CA ARG A 226 3.24 -6.02 17.43
C ARG A 226 4.02 -6.96 18.35
N GLY A 227 3.92 -8.27 18.11
CA GLY A 227 4.65 -9.26 18.89
C GLY A 227 6.18 -9.12 18.82
N GLU A 228 6.73 -8.77 17.66
CA GLU A 228 8.18 -8.55 17.51
C GLU A 228 8.65 -7.27 18.22
N ALA A 229 7.86 -6.19 18.15
CA ALA A 229 8.17 -4.95 18.85
C ALA A 229 8.20 -5.15 20.39
N LEU A 230 7.22 -5.89 20.92
CA LEU A 230 7.17 -6.22 22.35
C LEU A 230 8.37 -7.11 22.76
N ARG A 231 8.65 -8.18 21.99
CA ARG A 231 9.84 -9.03 22.24
C ARG A 231 11.15 -8.26 22.12
N ASN A 232 11.21 -7.25 21.25
CA ASN A 232 12.38 -6.40 21.11
C ASN A 232 12.60 -5.55 22.37
N ALA A 233 11.54 -5.04 22.99
CA ALA A 233 11.63 -4.25 24.23
C ALA A 233 12.15 -5.06 25.43
N GLU A 234 11.90 -6.37 25.45
CA GLU A 234 12.41 -7.28 26.50
C GLU A 234 13.92 -7.58 26.38
N ARG A 235 14.58 -7.19 25.30
CA ARG A 235 16.01 -7.38 25.10
C ARG A 235 16.83 -6.35 25.85
N ALA A 236 18.05 -6.71 26.19
CA ALA A 236 19.01 -5.75 26.76
C ALA A 236 19.38 -4.63 25.76
N VAL A 237 19.36 -4.93 24.46
CA VAL A 237 19.72 -4.02 23.36
C VAL A 237 18.75 -4.23 22.20
N SER A 238 18.24 -3.15 21.65
CA SER A 238 17.35 -3.17 20.52
C SER A 238 18.01 -3.73 19.25
N ARG A 239 17.27 -4.56 18.52
CA ARG A 239 17.62 -5.00 17.18
C ARG A 239 17.29 -3.99 16.09
N TYR A 240 16.47 -3.00 16.42
CA TYR A 240 15.94 -2.01 15.50
C TYR A 240 16.29 -0.61 15.96
N ASP A 241 16.51 0.29 15.02
CA ASP A 241 16.72 1.71 15.27
C ASP A 241 15.42 2.49 15.19
N LEU A 242 14.52 2.05 14.25
CA LEU A 242 13.16 2.57 14.11
C LEU A 242 12.16 1.42 14.10
N ILE A 243 10.99 1.66 14.69
CA ILE A 243 9.86 0.74 14.71
C ILE A 243 8.62 1.48 14.20
N ALA A 244 7.91 0.90 13.23
CA ALA A 244 6.57 1.33 12.85
C ALA A 244 5.57 0.83 13.89
N VAL A 245 4.78 1.75 14.42
CA VAL A 245 3.78 1.51 15.46
C VAL A 245 2.41 1.85 14.92
N ASP A 246 1.48 0.90 14.91
CA ASP A 246 0.08 1.18 14.60
C ASP A 246 -0.53 2.06 15.68
N LEU A 247 -1.25 3.10 15.27
CA LEU A 247 -1.75 4.14 16.16
C LEU A 247 -2.46 3.62 17.42
N PRO A 248 -3.35 2.60 17.34
CA PRO A 248 -4.02 2.06 18.52
C PRO A 248 -3.08 1.45 19.56
N TRP A 249 -1.86 0.99 19.16
CA TRP A 249 -0.92 0.36 20.12
C TRP A 249 -0.15 1.35 20.97
N LEU A 250 -0.25 2.64 20.70
CA LEU A 250 0.63 3.64 21.29
C LEU A 250 0.60 3.59 22.81
N GLY A 251 -0.57 3.58 23.42
CA GLY A 251 -0.71 3.53 24.88
C GLY A 251 -0.14 2.25 25.50
N GLU A 252 -0.35 1.09 24.87
CA GLU A 252 0.28 -0.16 25.29
C GLU A 252 1.82 -0.06 25.24
N PHE A 253 2.35 0.47 24.13
CA PHE A 253 3.80 0.56 23.93
C PHE A 253 4.45 1.56 24.90
N VAL A 254 3.78 2.66 25.19
CA VAL A 254 4.24 3.63 26.18
C VAL A 254 4.23 3.01 27.57
N LYS A 255 3.14 2.40 28.00
CA LYS A 255 3.02 1.77 29.34
C LYS A 255 4.00 0.60 29.55
N LYS A 256 4.35 -0.11 28.48
CA LYS A 256 5.36 -1.20 28.52
C LYS A 256 6.79 -0.72 28.29
N GLY A 257 7.02 0.57 28.15
CA GLY A 257 8.35 1.12 27.93
C GLY A 257 9.01 0.67 26.63
N VAL A 258 8.23 0.48 25.55
CA VAL A 258 8.74 0.05 24.24
C VAL A 258 9.44 1.19 23.50
N LEU A 259 8.94 2.42 23.67
CA LEU A 259 9.35 3.60 22.93
C LEU A 259 9.97 4.67 23.83
N ARG A 260 10.90 5.44 23.28
CA ARG A 260 11.40 6.68 23.91
C ARG A 260 10.43 7.82 23.66
N PRO A 261 10.19 8.71 24.65
CA PRO A 261 9.53 9.99 24.39
C PRO A 261 10.41 10.87 23.51
N LEU A 262 9.89 11.31 22.35
CA LEU A 262 10.67 12.09 21.38
C LEU A 262 11.24 13.40 21.95
N PRO A 263 10.53 14.18 22.81
CA PRO A 263 11.09 15.38 23.39
C PRO A 263 12.34 15.17 24.24
N SER A 264 12.63 13.93 24.66
CA SER A 264 13.86 13.59 25.40
C SER A 264 15.08 13.38 24.51
N ILE A 265 14.89 13.24 23.19
CA ILE A 265 15.96 12.89 22.23
C ILE A 265 16.04 13.85 21.05
N MET A 266 15.05 14.73 20.84
CA MET A 266 15.05 15.69 19.75
C MET A 266 14.16 16.90 20.03
N ASP A 267 14.45 18.00 19.33
CA ASP A 267 13.56 19.14 19.20
C ASP A 267 12.49 18.83 18.13
N LEU A 268 11.21 18.86 18.51
CA LEU A 268 10.10 18.57 17.63
C LEU A 268 9.88 19.63 16.55
N ASP A 269 10.33 20.87 16.73
CA ASP A 269 10.23 21.93 15.73
C ASP A 269 10.97 21.57 14.43
N ARG A 270 11.96 20.69 14.51
CA ARG A 270 12.65 20.13 13.32
C ARG A 270 11.74 19.37 12.35
N LEU A 271 10.60 18.90 12.84
CA LEU A 271 9.63 18.11 12.06
C LEU A 271 8.58 18.98 11.38
N ASP A 272 8.51 20.28 11.70
CA ASP A 272 7.39 21.14 11.32
C ASP A 272 6.03 20.50 11.67
N PRO A 273 5.68 20.44 12.98
CA PRO A 273 4.46 19.76 13.44
C PRO A 273 3.16 20.28 12.80
N GLY A 274 3.13 21.57 12.44
CA GLY A 274 1.98 22.22 11.81
C GLY A 274 1.70 21.75 10.39
N ASP A 275 2.66 21.10 9.73
CA ASP A 275 2.52 20.55 8.40
C ASP A 275 1.84 19.16 8.40
N PHE A 276 1.75 18.45 9.54
CA PHE A 276 1.05 17.18 9.62
C PHE A 276 -0.46 17.35 9.75
N HIS A 277 -1.24 16.42 9.18
CA HIS A 277 -2.67 16.34 9.47
C HIS A 277 -2.88 16.25 10.98
N THR A 278 -3.68 17.15 11.53
CA THR A 278 -3.85 17.32 12.98
C THR A 278 -4.20 16.02 13.71
N ALA A 279 -5.14 15.23 13.17
CA ALA A 279 -5.53 13.97 13.79
C ALA A 279 -4.39 12.93 13.78
N GLY A 280 -3.60 12.86 12.72
CA GLY A 280 -2.44 11.97 12.64
C GLY A 280 -1.32 12.37 13.60
N TRP A 281 -1.06 13.67 13.73
CA TRP A 281 -0.09 14.20 14.68
C TRP A 281 -0.51 13.95 16.13
N ARG A 282 -1.75 14.28 16.49
CA ARG A 282 -2.30 14.02 17.83
C ARG A 282 -2.27 12.54 18.19
N ALA A 283 -2.62 11.66 17.26
CA ALA A 283 -2.59 10.21 17.47
C ALA A 283 -1.17 9.63 17.72
N ALA A 284 -0.11 10.40 17.43
CA ALA A 284 1.29 10.05 17.73
C ALA A 284 1.70 10.41 19.17
N HIS A 285 0.78 10.98 19.97
CA HIS A 285 1.03 11.43 21.34
C HIS A 285 0.30 10.52 22.35
N TRP A 286 0.90 10.39 23.51
CA TRP A 286 0.28 9.82 24.69
C TRP A 286 0.36 10.82 25.82
N ASP A 287 -0.79 11.23 26.30
CA ASP A 287 -0.93 12.24 27.40
C ASP A 287 -0.09 13.50 27.14
N GLY A 288 -0.19 14.05 25.92
CA GLY A 288 0.52 15.25 25.48
C GLY A 288 1.99 15.08 25.12
N VAL A 289 2.57 13.87 25.25
CA VAL A 289 3.97 13.57 24.92
C VAL A 289 4.06 12.80 23.61
N ALA A 290 4.88 13.29 22.67
CA ALA A 290 5.12 12.61 21.40
C ALA A 290 6.01 11.37 21.58
N TYR A 291 5.59 10.22 21.04
CA TYR A 291 6.35 8.96 21.01
C TYR A 291 6.63 8.47 19.60
N GLY A 292 6.07 9.11 18.60
CA GLY A 292 6.31 8.78 17.22
C GLY A 292 6.06 9.96 16.29
N VAL A 293 6.46 9.79 15.03
CA VAL A 293 6.19 10.75 13.95
C VAL A 293 5.35 10.06 12.88
N PRO A 294 4.25 10.66 12.42
CA PRO A 294 3.41 10.05 11.38
C PRO A 294 4.20 9.75 10.12
N SER A 295 4.34 8.48 9.79
CA SER A 295 4.91 7.99 8.54
C SER A 295 3.83 7.69 7.51
N GLN A 296 2.64 7.37 8.01
CA GLN A 296 1.43 7.14 7.23
C GLN A 296 0.23 7.67 8.00
N THR A 297 -0.58 8.50 7.36
CA THR A 297 -1.93 8.81 7.81
C THR A 297 -2.89 8.19 6.81
N THR A 298 -3.56 7.12 7.22
CA THR A 298 -4.43 6.33 6.35
C THR A 298 -5.85 6.32 6.91
N PRO A 299 -6.65 7.37 6.66
CA PRO A 299 -8.04 7.32 7.07
C PRO A 299 -8.77 6.16 6.38
N GLU A 300 -9.69 5.51 7.09
CA GLU A 300 -10.67 4.66 6.47
C GLU A 300 -11.73 5.52 5.82
N LEU A 301 -11.99 5.26 4.54
CA LEU A 301 -12.94 6.00 3.72
C LEU A 301 -14.05 5.08 3.23
N PHE A 302 -15.10 5.70 2.76
CA PHE A 302 -16.14 5.03 2.00
C PHE A 302 -15.89 5.21 0.51
N PHE A 303 -15.60 4.08 -0.19
CA PHE A 303 -15.39 4.04 -1.64
C PHE A 303 -16.68 3.69 -2.34
N TYR A 304 -17.04 4.42 -3.40
CA TYR A 304 -18.18 4.08 -4.25
C TYR A 304 -17.85 4.25 -5.73
N ARG A 305 -18.50 3.46 -6.58
CA ARG A 305 -18.37 3.48 -8.03
C ARG A 305 -19.24 4.59 -8.62
N ARG A 306 -18.60 5.72 -8.98
CA ARG A 306 -19.30 6.90 -9.54
C ARG A 306 -20.10 6.58 -10.80
N ASP A 307 -19.59 5.70 -11.65
CA ASP A 307 -20.27 5.26 -12.87
C ASP A 307 -21.56 4.49 -12.56
N LEU A 308 -21.53 3.52 -11.63
CA LEU A 308 -22.72 2.76 -11.23
C LEU A 308 -23.75 3.65 -10.54
N PHE A 309 -23.32 4.59 -9.71
CA PHE A 309 -24.21 5.55 -9.06
C PHE A 309 -24.88 6.48 -10.08
N ALA A 310 -24.12 6.97 -11.06
CA ALA A 310 -24.68 7.80 -12.15
C ALA A 310 -25.67 7.02 -13.01
N GLU A 311 -25.39 5.76 -13.36
CA GLU A 311 -26.28 4.88 -14.11
C GLU A 311 -27.60 4.61 -13.36
N ALA A 312 -27.49 4.38 -12.03
CA ALA A 312 -28.67 4.13 -11.19
C ALA A 312 -29.40 5.40 -10.73
N ALA A 313 -28.93 6.60 -11.12
CA ALA A 313 -29.41 7.91 -10.66
C ALA A 313 -29.42 8.03 -9.12
N LEU A 314 -28.35 7.55 -8.47
CA LEU A 314 -28.12 7.64 -7.03
C LEU A 314 -27.16 8.79 -6.70
N GLU A 315 -27.43 9.51 -5.62
CA GLU A 315 -26.48 10.45 -5.02
C GLU A 315 -25.44 9.71 -4.16
N PRO A 316 -24.24 10.26 -3.96
CA PRO A 316 -23.26 9.71 -3.03
C PRO A 316 -23.85 9.55 -1.63
N PRO A 317 -23.69 8.36 -0.97
CA PRO A 317 -24.39 8.09 0.28
C PRO A 317 -23.66 8.74 1.47
N GLU A 318 -24.30 9.69 2.12
CA GLU A 318 -23.77 10.39 3.31
C GLU A 318 -24.28 9.79 4.63
N THR A 319 -25.31 8.94 4.58
CA THR A 319 -25.89 8.29 5.75
C THR A 319 -25.90 6.76 5.62
N THR A 320 -25.97 6.06 6.75
CA THR A 320 -26.08 4.60 6.79
C THR A 320 -27.32 4.07 6.09
N GLU A 321 -28.44 4.81 6.15
CA GLU A 321 -29.67 4.48 5.43
C GLU A 321 -29.46 4.60 3.91
N ALA A 322 -28.79 5.66 3.46
CA ALA A 322 -28.49 5.85 2.04
C ALA A 322 -27.53 4.76 1.52
N VAL A 323 -26.60 4.27 2.36
CA VAL A 323 -25.75 3.12 2.01
C VAL A 323 -26.60 1.87 1.80
N LEU A 324 -27.53 1.55 2.72
CA LEU A 324 -28.40 0.38 2.58
C LEU A 324 -29.31 0.48 1.35
N GLU A 325 -29.86 1.66 1.07
CA GLU A 325 -30.66 1.91 -0.14
C GLU A 325 -29.82 1.69 -1.41
N ALA A 326 -28.63 2.30 -1.48
CA ALA A 326 -27.72 2.15 -2.62
C ALA A 326 -27.25 0.68 -2.75
N ALA A 327 -26.94 0.03 -1.63
CA ALA A 327 -26.54 -1.37 -1.63
C ALA A 327 -27.66 -2.27 -2.18
N ALA A 328 -28.89 -2.09 -1.73
CA ALA A 328 -30.04 -2.84 -2.24
C ALA A 328 -30.28 -2.58 -3.75
N ARG A 329 -30.13 -1.33 -4.19
CA ARG A 329 -30.35 -0.93 -5.59
C ARG A 329 -29.30 -1.50 -6.55
N LEU A 330 -28.06 -1.62 -6.11
CA LEU A 330 -26.91 -2.05 -6.90
C LEU A 330 -26.55 -3.54 -6.68
N HIS A 331 -27.37 -4.29 -5.91
CA HIS A 331 -27.15 -5.70 -5.60
C HIS A 331 -27.76 -6.60 -6.67
N GLU A 332 -26.93 -7.13 -7.55
CA GLU A 332 -27.34 -8.04 -8.63
C GLU A 332 -26.55 -9.37 -8.57
N PRO A 333 -26.79 -10.22 -7.55
CA PRO A 333 -25.99 -11.44 -7.32
C PRO A 333 -26.07 -12.45 -8.46
N ARG A 334 -27.13 -12.42 -9.30
CA ARG A 334 -27.22 -13.24 -10.52
C ARG A 334 -26.19 -12.85 -11.57
N MET A 335 -25.75 -11.60 -11.56
CA MET A 335 -24.70 -11.07 -12.41
C MET A 335 -23.32 -11.13 -11.74
N GLY A 336 -23.24 -11.61 -10.50
CA GLY A 336 -22.00 -11.63 -9.71
C GLY A 336 -21.62 -10.28 -9.13
N VAL A 337 -22.56 -9.34 -9.05
CA VAL A 337 -22.35 -7.99 -8.51
C VAL A 337 -23.10 -7.87 -7.17
N TYR A 338 -22.43 -7.35 -6.17
CA TYR A 338 -22.95 -7.16 -4.83
C TYR A 338 -22.94 -5.68 -4.46
N GLY A 339 -23.74 -5.29 -3.47
CA GLY A 339 -23.84 -3.89 -3.07
C GLY A 339 -22.57 -3.35 -2.43
N ILE A 340 -21.98 -4.11 -1.47
CA ILE A 340 -20.90 -3.58 -0.63
C ILE A 340 -19.95 -4.67 -0.10
N ALA A 341 -18.67 -4.30 0.09
CA ALA A 341 -17.69 -5.10 0.81
C ALA A 341 -17.09 -4.34 2.01
N TRP A 342 -16.78 -5.08 3.07
CA TRP A 342 -16.25 -4.56 4.33
C TRP A 342 -15.52 -5.65 5.12
N ASN A 343 -14.85 -5.35 6.25
CA ASN A 343 -14.17 -6.35 7.06
C ASN A 343 -15.16 -7.11 7.95
N ALA A 344 -15.44 -8.35 7.63
CA ALA A 344 -16.29 -9.22 8.45
C ALA A 344 -15.57 -10.48 8.97
N ALA A 345 -14.29 -10.66 8.65
CA ALA A 345 -13.52 -11.79 9.15
C ALA A 345 -13.38 -11.76 10.67
N ARG A 346 -13.44 -12.94 11.28
CA ARG A 346 -13.37 -13.12 12.74
C ARG A 346 -12.08 -12.53 13.31
N GLY A 347 -12.18 -11.82 14.42
CA GLY A 347 -11.07 -11.27 15.15
C GLY A 347 -10.85 -9.79 14.89
N THR A 348 -9.58 -9.34 14.77
CA THR A 348 -9.25 -7.92 14.76
C THR A 348 -9.91 -7.14 13.62
N ALA A 349 -10.03 -7.73 12.44
CA ALA A 349 -10.64 -7.06 11.29
C ALA A 349 -12.08 -6.61 11.55
N LEU A 350 -12.95 -7.54 11.99
CA LEU A 350 -14.34 -7.21 12.35
C LEU A 350 -14.42 -6.33 13.59
N GLY A 351 -13.54 -6.53 14.57
CA GLY A 351 -13.49 -5.69 15.77
C GLY A 351 -13.22 -4.22 15.45
N HIS A 352 -12.28 -3.94 14.54
CA HIS A 352 -12.06 -2.58 14.06
C HIS A 352 -13.27 -2.02 13.32
N THR A 353 -13.86 -2.79 12.40
CA THR A 353 -15.06 -2.35 11.68
C THR A 353 -16.17 -1.97 12.67
N PHE A 354 -16.43 -2.80 13.68
CA PHE A 354 -17.46 -2.49 14.67
C PHE A 354 -17.18 -1.20 15.44
N MET A 355 -15.94 -0.98 15.88
CA MET A 355 -15.57 0.25 16.60
C MET A 355 -15.77 1.49 15.75
N MET A 356 -15.38 1.43 14.47
CA MET A 356 -15.55 2.54 13.53
C MET A 356 -17.02 2.75 13.20
N THR A 357 -17.80 1.67 13.02
CA THR A 357 -19.24 1.78 12.83
C THR A 357 -19.93 2.36 14.09
N CYS A 358 -19.54 1.99 15.30
CA CYS A 358 -20.06 2.67 16.51
C CYS A 358 -19.79 4.18 16.45
N ALA A 359 -18.60 4.57 15.99
CA ALA A 359 -18.27 5.98 15.84
C ALA A 359 -19.13 6.69 14.79
N ASP A 360 -19.52 6.01 13.70
CA ASP A 360 -20.47 6.52 12.71
C ASP A 360 -21.84 6.86 13.32
N PHE A 361 -22.22 6.18 14.40
CA PHE A 361 -23.43 6.47 15.19
C PHE A 361 -23.14 7.43 16.38
N GLY A 362 -21.95 8.03 16.42
CA GLY A 362 -21.55 8.94 17.52
C GLY A 362 -21.40 8.23 18.88
N GLN A 363 -20.89 6.98 18.87
CA GLN A 363 -20.66 6.17 20.07
C GLN A 363 -19.18 5.74 20.14
N PRO A 364 -18.38 6.29 21.08
CA PRO A 364 -17.05 5.77 21.35
C PRO A 364 -17.12 4.39 22.02
N ILE A 365 -16.10 3.56 21.81
CA ILE A 365 -16.03 2.20 22.35
C ILE A 365 -15.70 2.15 23.86
N ILE A 366 -15.19 3.24 24.40
CA ILE A 366 -14.97 3.49 25.83
C ILE A 366 -15.57 4.84 26.20
N ASN A 367 -15.78 5.11 27.48
CA ASN A 367 -16.39 6.33 28.01
C ASN A 367 -15.49 7.58 27.86
N LEU A 368 -15.21 7.98 26.63
CA LEU A 368 -14.50 9.23 26.34
C LEU A 368 -15.37 10.44 26.68
N ASN A 369 -14.72 11.54 27.09
CA ASN A 369 -15.39 12.81 27.27
C ASN A 369 -15.77 13.41 25.92
N GLU A 370 -17.00 13.88 25.79
CA GLU A 370 -17.44 14.59 24.59
C GLU A 370 -16.80 16.00 24.56
N ILE A 371 -16.28 16.37 23.38
CA ILE A 371 -15.69 17.67 23.09
C ILE A 371 -16.28 18.23 21.80
N ALA A 372 -16.00 19.49 21.47
CA ALA A 372 -16.39 20.05 20.18
C ALA A 372 -15.79 19.24 19.04
N GLY A 373 -16.64 18.72 18.14
CA GLY A 373 -16.22 17.93 16.98
C GLY A 373 -15.97 16.43 17.22
N GLY A 374 -16.22 15.90 18.43
CA GLY A 374 -16.07 14.46 18.70
C GLY A 374 -15.79 14.12 20.15
N PHE A 375 -14.77 13.32 20.41
CA PHE A 375 -14.42 12.82 21.74
C PHE A 375 -12.92 12.99 22.04
N ASP A 376 -12.63 13.21 23.32
CA ASP A 376 -11.26 13.40 23.80
C ASP A 376 -10.52 12.06 23.91
N ALA A 377 -9.60 11.82 22.99
CA ALA A 377 -8.68 10.69 23.03
C ALA A 377 -7.22 11.10 23.30
N ASP A 378 -6.97 12.36 23.70
CA ASP A 378 -5.64 12.83 24.12
C ASP A 378 -5.37 12.56 25.60
N HIS A 379 -6.41 12.61 26.46
CA HIS A 379 -6.29 12.47 27.91
C HIS A 379 -6.88 11.12 28.37
N LEU A 380 -6.07 10.07 28.26
CA LEU A 380 -6.46 8.69 28.55
C LEU A 380 -5.84 8.11 29.83
N GLU A 381 -4.98 8.86 30.54
CA GLU A 381 -4.43 8.47 31.84
C GLU A 381 -5.41 8.78 32.98
N ARG A 382 -6.53 8.04 33.02
CA ARG A 382 -7.54 8.15 34.06
C ARG A 382 -8.06 6.77 34.49
N ASP A 383 -8.42 6.65 35.77
CA ASP A 383 -8.80 5.37 36.40
C ASP A 383 -10.26 4.99 36.16
N ASP A 384 -11.09 5.91 35.66
CA ASP A 384 -12.54 5.73 35.44
C ASP A 384 -12.89 5.32 34.02
N LEU A 385 -11.91 4.91 33.21
CA LEU A 385 -12.16 4.37 31.87
C LEU A 385 -12.87 3.02 31.97
N PHE A 386 -13.94 2.87 31.19
CA PHE A 386 -14.66 1.61 31.05
C PHE A 386 -15.22 1.47 29.62
N PRO A 387 -15.45 0.22 29.15
CA PRO A 387 -16.00 -0.02 27.81
C PRO A 387 -17.46 0.39 27.74
N THR A 388 -17.88 0.90 26.58
CA THR A 388 -19.25 1.34 26.27
C THR A 388 -19.79 0.61 25.05
N ILE A 389 -19.66 -0.73 25.07
CA ILE A 389 -20.00 -1.63 23.95
C ILE A 389 -21.48 -2.01 23.95
N ASP A 390 -22.11 -2.14 25.12
CA ASP A 390 -23.51 -2.54 25.27
C ASP A 390 -24.41 -1.31 25.48
N THR A 391 -24.51 -0.47 24.46
CA THR A 391 -25.32 0.75 24.46
C THR A 391 -26.37 0.71 23.35
N PRO A 392 -27.43 1.51 23.41
CA PRO A 392 -28.43 1.58 22.33
C PRO A 392 -27.81 1.94 20.97
N LYS A 393 -26.88 2.91 20.93
CA LYS A 393 -26.18 3.31 19.69
C LYS A 393 -25.25 2.21 19.17
N ALA A 394 -24.54 1.49 20.05
CA ALA A 394 -23.74 0.34 19.66
C ALA A 394 -24.63 -0.81 19.13
N LEU A 395 -25.86 -0.95 19.63
CA LEU A 395 -26.81 -1.89 19.08
C LEU A 395 -27.26 -1.49 17.66
N GLU A 396 -27.56 -0.22 17.41
CA GLU A 396 -27.88 0.29 16.07
C GLU A 396 -26.70 0.04 15.10
N ALA A 397 -25.46 0.26 15.53
CA ALA A 397 -24.26 -0.03 14.74
C ALA A 397 -24.14 -1.53 14.42
N ALA A 398 -24.40 -2.42 15.39
CA ALA A 398 -24.36 -3.86 15.18
C ALA A 398 -25.49 -4.33 14.23
N GLU A 399 -26.68 -3.77 14.35
CA GLU A 399 -27.82 -4.03 13.46
C GLU A 399 -27.56 -3.53 12.03
N TYR A 400 -26.89 -2.39 11.86
CA TYR A 400 -26.44 -1.91 10.56
C TYR A 400 -25.46 -2.90 9.91
N LEU A 401 -24.45 -3.39 10.63
CA LEU A 401 -23.51 -4.40 10.10
C LEU A 401 -24.24 -5.69 9.71
N LEU A 402 -25.25 -6.09 10.48
CA LEU A 402 -26.08 -7.26 10.14
C LEU A 402 -26.91 -7.02 8.87
N ALA A 403 -27.44 -5.81 8.67
CA ALA A 403 -28.17 -5.44 7.46
C ALA A 403 -27.26 -5.42 6.22
N LEU A 404 -26.01 -4.96 6.35
CA LEU A 404 -25.05 -4.98 5.25
C LEU A 404 -24.76 -6.40 4.73
N MET A 405 -24.90 -7.44 5.57
CA MET A 405 -24.69 -8.84 5.17
C MET A 405 -25.59 -9.25 3.99
N GLU A 406 -26.80 -8.72 3.91
CA GLU A 406 -27.76 -9.05 2.85
C GLU A 406 -27.28 -8.64 1.46
N PHE A 407 -26.42 -7.61 1.39
CA PHE A 407 -25.94 -7.02 0.15
C PHE A 407 -24.46 -7.30 -0.10
N SER A 408 -23.84 -8.12 0.73
CA SER A 408 -22.41 -8.45 0.68
C SER A 408 -22.14 -9.74 -0.11
N PRO A 409 -20.90 -9.92 -0.61
CA PRO A 409 -20.49 -11.19 -1.22
C PRO A 409 -20.65 -12.38 -0.27
N PRO A 410 -20.92 -13.60 -0.79
CA PRO A 410 -21.17 -14.79 0.06
C PRO A 410 -20.01 -15.16 0.99
N ASP A 411 -18.79 -14.79 0.64
CA ASP A 411 -17.57 -15.03 1.40
C ASP A 411 -17.17 -13.87 2.32
N ILE A 412 -18.07 -12.92 2.56
CA ILE A 412 -17.82 -11.71 3.37
C ILE A 412 -17.26 -12.05 4.76
N LEU A 413 -17.70 -13.12 5.40
CA LEU A 413 -17.24 -13.56 6.72
C LEU A 413 -15.77 -14.03 6.75
N SER A 414 -15.13 -14.16 5.60
CA SER A 414 -13.71 -14.43 5.46
C SER A 414 -12.90 -13.20 5.01
N MET A 415 -13.56 -12.09 4.68
CA MET A 415 -12.89 -10.87 4.21
C MET A 415 -12.29 -10.11 5.37
N SER A 416 -10.98 -9.93 5.29
CA SER A 416 -10.14 -9.17 6.22
C SER A 416 -9.60 -7.91 5.52
N TRP A 417 -8.55 -7.32 6.05
CA TRP A 417 -7.99 -6.01 5.69
C TRP A 417 -7.85 -5.75 4.19
N TYR A 418 -7.41 -6.76 3.42
CA TYR A 418 -7.09 -6.64 1.99
C TYR A 418 -8.09 -7.34 1.10
N GLU A 419 -8.72 -8.40 1.61
CA GLU A 419 -9.70 -9.18 0.85
C GLU A 419 -10.92 -8.34 0.48
N ARG A 420 -11.34 -7.41 1.36
CA ARG A 420 -12.51 -6.53 1.12
C ARG A 420 -12.37 -5.59 -0.08
N VAL A 421 -11.15 -5.16 -0.42
CA VAL A 421 -10.94 -4.24 -1.54
C VAL A 421 -10.83 -4.97 -2.88
N ARG A 422 -10.53 -6.27 -2.87
CA ARG A 422 -10.40 -7.07 -4.08
C ARG A 422 -11.70 -7.10 -4.89
N PRO A 423 -12.88 -7.45 -4.33
CA PRO A 423 -14.12 -7.43 -5.10
C PRO A 423 -14.46 -6.02 -5.63
N TYR A 424 -14.07 -4.96 -4.93
CA TYR A 424 -14.23 -3.60 -5.42
C TYR A 424 -13.32 -3.33 -6.64
N ALA A 425 -12.06 -3.69 -6.55
CA ALA A 425 -11.10 -3.56 -7.66
C ALA A 425 -11.49 -4.42 -8.88
N GLU A 426 -12.10 -5.58 -8.65
CA GLU A 426 -12.61 -6.48 -9.70
C GLU A 426 -13.98 -6.07 -10.26
N GLY A 427 -14.60 -5.01 -9.75
CA GLY A 427 -15.93 -4.54 -10.14
C GLY A 427 -17.09 -5.44 -9.68
N LYS A 428 -16.85 -6.31 -8.70
CA LYS A 428 -17.85 -7.22 -8.14
C LYS A 428 -18.69 -6.61 -7.03
N VAL A 429 -18.31 -5.44 -6.52
CA VAL A 429 -19.11 -4.66 -5.58
C VAL A 429 -19.16 -3.20 -6.00
N ALA A 430 -20.26 -2.54 -5.68
CA ALA A 430 -20.47 -1.13 -6.00
C ALA A 430 -19.82 -0.18 -4.98
N MET A 431 -19.68 -0.63 -3.75
CA MET A 431 -19.17 0.16 -2.62
C MET A 431 -18.23 -0.67 -1.73
N ALA A 432 -17.33 0.00 -1.02
CA ALA A 432 -16.50 -0.65 -0.01
C ALA A 432 -16.03 0.34 1.06
N TYR A 433 -15.93 -0.10 2.30
CA TYR A 433 -15.11 0.57 3.31
C TYR A 433 -13.64 0.20 3.10
N GLY A 434 -12.74 1.16 3.10
CA GLY A 434 -11.33 0.87 2.87
C GLY A 434 -10.38 1.99 3.27
N TYR A 435 -9.25 1.61 3.82
CA TYR A 435 -8.16 2.54 4.08
C TYR A 435 -7.56 3.09 2.78
N THR A 436 -7.11 4.35 2.81
CA THR A 436 -6.46 4.99 1.66
C THR A 436 -5.27 4.18 1.13
N LEU A 437 -4.54 3.48 2.00
CA LEU A 437 -3.44 2.59 1.62
C LEU A 437 -3.86 1.44 0.69
N LEU A 438 -5.16 1.15 0.58
CA LEU A 438 -5.70 0.10 -0.29
C LEU A 438 -6.08 0.61 -1.69
N ALA A 439 -6.17 1.92 -1.89
CA ALA A 439 -6.53 2.51 -3.18
C ALA A 439 -5.58 2.10 -4.34
N PRO A 440 -4.28 1.82 -4.13
CA PRO A 440 -3.41 1.30 -5.18
C PRO A 440 -3.93 0.05 -5.89
N TYR A 441 -4.75 -0.78 -5.24
CA TYR A 441 -5.32 -2.01 -5.83
C TYR A 441 -6.17 -1.73 -7.07
N PHE A 442 -6.83 -0.59 -7.12
CA PHE A 442 -7.67 -0.20 -8.26
C PHE A 442 -7.20 1.08 -8.95
N GLU A 443 -6.51 1.98 -8.27
CA GLU A 443 -6.00 3.21 -8.89
C GLU A 443 -4.76 2.99 -9.77
N LEU A 444 -3.99 1.92 -9.54
CA LEU A 444 -2.81 1.60 -10.32
C LEU A 444 -3.06 0.48 -11.36
N ASP A 445 -4.23 -0.09 -11.39
CA ASP A 445 -4.61 -1.12 -12.37
C ASP A 445 -5.63 -0.58 -13.39
N PRO A 446 -5.18 -0.22 -14.61
CA PRO A 446 -6.09 0.24 -15.66
C PRO A 446 -7.13 -0.79 -16.12
N GLN A 447 -6.98 -2.07 -15.74
CA GLN A 447 -7.97 -3.11 -16.01
C GLN A 447 -9.08 -3.15 -14.94
N SER A 448 -8.88 -2.48 -13.82
CA SER A 448 -9.91 -2.37 -12.78
C SER A 448 -11.07 -1.50 -13.27
N PRO A 449 -12.32 -1.96 -13.20
CA PRO A 449 -13.48 -1.13 -13.48
C PRO A 449 -13.60 0.09 -12.54
N ALA A 450 -12.95 0.04 -11.36
CA ALA A 450 -12.91 1.15 -10.41
C ALA A 450 -11.84 2.22 -10.76
N PHE A 451 -10.92 1.91 -11.70
CA PHE A 451 -9.90 2.84 -12.16
C PHE A 451 -10.52 4.12 -12.74
N GLY A 452 -10.22 5.27 -12.14
CA GLY A 452 -10.78 6.56 -12.53
C GLY A 452 -12.27 6.74 -12.20
N ASN A 453 -12.96 5.71 -11.69
CA ASN A 453 -14.40 5.72 -11.39
C ASN A 453 -14.72 5.71 -9.89
N THR A 454 -13.73 5.81 -9.02
CA THR A 454 -13.95 5.80 -7.57
C THR A 454 -14.24 7.20 -7.04
N GLY A 455 -15.28 7.31 -6.20
CA GLY A 455 -15.52 8.45 -5.33
C GLY A 455 -15.08 8.11 -3.89
N TYR A 456 -14.61 9.13 -3.17
CA TYR A 456 -14.07 9.03 -1.82
C TYR A 456 -14.88 9.91 -0.87
N LEU A 457 -15.47 9.31 0.15
CA LEU A 457 -16.26 9.98 1.17
C LEU A 457 -15.71 9.67 2.56
N PRO A 458 -15.95 10.51 3.58
CA PRO A 458 -15.89 10.06 4.95
C PRO A 458 -16.90 8.92 5.16
N HIS A 459 -16.85 8.25 6.29
CA HIS A 459 -17.87 7.24 6.61
C HIS A 459 -19.26 7.87 6.63
N PRO A 460 -20.25 7.23 5.99
CA PRO A 460 -21.64 7.60 6.11
C PRO A 460 -22.11 7.45 7.56
N HIS A 461 -22.67 8.53 8.10
CA HIS A 461 -23.05 8.56 9.51
C HIS A 461 -24.44 7.96 9.77
N GLY A 462 -24.61 7.33 10.92
CA GLY A 462 -25.89 6.90 11.45
C GLY A 462 -26.65 8.02 12.16
N PRO A 463 -27.89 7.75 12.63
CA PRO A 463 -28.66 8.70 13.42
C PRO A 463 -27.88 9.21 14.65
N GLY A 464 -27.74 10.54 14.76
CA GLY A 464 -27.01 11.19 15.87
C GLY A 464 -25.49 11.13 15.77
N GLY A 465 -24.96 10.61 14.67
CA GLY A 465 -23.53 10.69 14.31
C GLY A 465 -23.24 11.89 13.39
N THR A 466 -21.98 12.04 13.07
CA THR A 466 -21.47 13.03 12.10
C THR A 466 -20.52 12.34 11.12
N PRO A 467 -20.32 12.87 9.90
CA PRO A 467 -19.34 12.32 8.98
C PRO A 467 -17.95 12.29 9.61
N ILE A 468 -17.32 11.13 9.63
CA ILE A 468 -15.96 10.93 10.14
C ILE A 468 -15.16 10.06 9.19
N ALA A 469 -13.86 10.28 9.16
CA ALA A 469 -12.90 9.39 8.51
C ALA A 469 -11.92 8.89 9.59
N PRO A 470 -12.15 7.69 10.14
CA PRO A 470 -11.33 7.14 11.22
C PRO A 470 -9.88 6.99 10.80
N VAL A 471 -8.97 7.69 11.49
CA VAL A 471 -7.55 7.71 11.14
C VAL A 471 -6.87 6.42 11.57
N GLY A 472 -6.24 5.77 10.62
CA GLY A 472 -5.31 4.68 10.81
C GLY A 472 -3.92 5.03 10.32
N GLY A 473 -3.04 4.05 10.31
CA GLY A 473 -1.69 4.18 9.82
C GLY A 473 -0.64 3.98 10.91
N TYR A 474 0.58 4.36 10.57
CA TYR A 474 1.75 4.08 11.39
C TYR A 474 2.51 5.34 11.71
N VAL A 475 3.05 5.39 12.93
CA VAL A 475 4.11 6.32 13.31
C VAL A 475 5.44 5.58 13.36
N PHE A 476 6.54 6.25 13.05
CA PHE A 476 7.86 5.76 13.41
C PHE A 476 8.21 6.21 14.81
N GLY A 477 8.58 5.25 15.65
CA GLY A 477 9.10 5.49 17.00
C GLY A 477 10.51 4.94 17.19
N VAL A 478 11.23 5.48 18.18
CA VAL A 478 12.57 5.04 18.57
C VAL A 478 12.45 4.09 19.78
N PRO A 479 13.01 2.86 19.72
CA PRO A 479 12.95 1.90 20.81
C PRO A 479 13.60 2.44 22.09
N ALA A 480 12.98 2.20 23.25
CA ALA A 480 13.50 2.63 24.54
C ALA A 480 14.87 2.01 24.89
N ASN A 481 15.10 0.77 24.46
CA ASN A 481 16.34 0.02 24.69
C ASN A 481 17.36 0.16 23.53
N LEU A 482 17.22 1.20 22.68
CA LEU A 482 18.23 1.53 21.68
C LEU A 482 19.49 2.09 22.39
N PRO A 483 20.72 1.59 22.06
CA PRO A 483 21.95 2.15 22.60
C PRO A 483 22.11 3.64 22.30
N GLU A 484 22.60 4.41 23.28
CA GLU A 484 22.72 5.86 23.18
C GLU A 484 23.54 6.32 21.97
N GLU A 485 24.60 5.59 21.63
CA GLU A 485 25.46 5.87 20.46
C GLU A 485 24.75 5.75 19.11
N ARG A 486 23.51 5.24 19.09
CA ARG A 486 22.69 5.11 17.87
C ARG A 486 21.49 6.06 17.85
N VAL A 487 21.20 6.74 18.95
CA VAL A 487 19.97 7.55 19.10
C VAL A 487 19.96 8.72 18.13
N ASP A 488 21.06 9.49 18.07
CA ASP A 488 21.15 10.66 17.20
C ASP A 488 20.92 10.31 15.73
N GLU A 489 21.52 9.20 15.26
CA GLU A 489 21.35 8.77 13.89
C GLU A 489 19.97 8.14 13.61
N ALA A 490 19.35 7.51 14.62
CA ALA A 490 17.95 7.07 14.54
C ALA A 490 17.00 8.27 14.41
N VAL A 491 17.26 9.36 15.13
CA VAL A 491 16.51 10.62 15.02
C VAL A 491 16.69 11.22 13.62
N GLU A 492 17.91 11.29 13.09
CA GLU A 492 18.16 11.79 11.73
C GLU A 492 17.41 10.94 10.68
N ALA A 493 17.39 9.60 10.84
CA ALA A 493 16.62 8.72 9.97
C ALA A 493 15.11 8.97 10.10
N LEU A 494 14.62 9.17 11.33
CA LEU A 494 13.21 9.47 11.59
C LEU A 494 12.78 10.74 10.83
N VAL A 495 13.56 11.82 10.95
CA VAL A 495 13.33 13.10 10.25
C VAL A 495 13.37 12.88 8.74
N ALA A 496 14.37 12.14 8.22
CA ALA A 496 14.52 11.90 6.79
C ALA A 496 13.35 11.10 6.19
N PHE A 497 12.89 10.03 6.85
CA PHE A 497 11.79 9.20 6.34
C PHE A 497 10.42 9.87 6.44
N THR A 498 10.26 10.83 7.33
CA THR A 498 9.01 11.60 7.48
C THR A 498 9.06 12.98 6.82
N SER A 499 10.15 13.28 6.09
CA SER A 499 10.29 14.51 5.31
C SER A 499 9.32 14.55 4.12
N PRO A 500 8.96 15.75 3.62
CA PRO A 500 8.14 15.90 2.42
C PRO A 500 8.74 15.16 1.21
N GLU A 501 10.05 15.16 1.04
CA GLU A 501 10.77 14.50 -0.06
C GLU A 501 10.59 12.98 -0.01
N ALA A 502 10.77 12.36 1.17
CA ALA A 502 10.55 10.94 1.34
C ALA A 502 9.08 10.56 1.13
N GLN A 503 8.15 11.37 1.62
CA GLN A 503 6.72 11.15 1.43
C GLN A 503 6.33 11.22 -0.06
N LYS A 504 6.85 12.19 -0.82
CA LYS A 504 6.65 12.25 -2.27
C LYS A 504 7.23 11.03 -2.98
N LEU A 505 8.39 10.53 -2.55
CA LEU A 505 8.98 9.31 -3.11
C LEU A 505 8.07 8.09 -2.89
N PHE A 506 7.48 7.92 -1.69
CA PHE A 506 6.48 6.88 -1.44
C PHE A 506 5.28 7.01 -2.37
N ILE A 507 4.73 8.22 -2.52
CA ILE A 507 3.53 8.48 -3.32
C ILE A 507 3.77 8.29 -4.81
N GLN A 508 4.86 8.80 -5.35
CA GLN A 508 5.26 8.61 -6.74
C GLN A 508 5.43 7.13 -7.10
N ASN A 509 5.71 6.29 -6.11
CA ASN A 509 5.89 4.86 -6.25
C ASN A 509 4.70 4.03 -5.73
N GLY A 510 3.52 4.61 -5.69
CA GLY A 510 2.26 3.89 -5.54
C GLY A 510 1.57 4.05 -4.19
N SER A 511 2.19 4.67 -3.18
CA SER A 511 1.49 4.98 -1.92
C SER A 511 0.32 5.94 -2.17
N ARG A 512 -0.73 5.78 -1.39
CA ARG A 512 -1.89 6.69 -1.36
C ARG A 512 -2.12 7.26 0.03
N THR A 513 -1.01 7.51 0.74
CA THR A 513 -1.01 8.12 2.07
C THR A 513 -0.11 9.36 2.06
N ALA A 514 -0.63 10.48 2.55
CA ALA A 514 0.12 11.72 2.70
C ALA A 514 -0.14 12.25 4.12
N PRO A 515 0.77 12.05 5.08
CA PRO A 515 0.57 12.53 6.43
C PRO A 515 0.74 14.06 6.55
N ARG A 516 1.28 14.74 5.53
CA ARG A 516 1.60 16.17 5.53
C ARG A 516 0.75 16.96 4.54
N TYR A 517 0.28 18.14 4.95
CA TYR A 517 -0.46 19.07 4.09
C TYR A 517 0.38 19.54 2.89
N SER A 518 1.67 19.87 3.11
CA SER A 518 2.57 20.31 2.03
C SER A 518 2.73 19.25 0.93
N VAL A 519 2.60 17.98 1.29
CA VAL A 519 2.67 16.86 0.35
C VAL A 519 1.32 16.60 -0.31
N GLY A 520 0.22 16.54 0.46
CA GLY A 520 -1.14 16.31 -0.05
C GLY A 520 -1.60 17.43 -0.99
N SER A 521 -1.20 18.67 -0.73
CA SER A 521 -1.53 19.84 -1.56
C SER A 521 -0.62 20.04 -2.78
N ASP A 522 0.47 19.28 -2.90
CA ASP A 522 1.39 19.38 -4.03
C ASP A 522 0.68 19.04 -5.35
N PRO A 523 0.75 19.92 -6.39
CA PRO A 523 0.08 19.67 -7.66
C PRO A 523 0.51 18.40 -8.38
N GLU A 524 1.76 17.93 -8.18
CA GLU A 524 2.24 16.67 -8.76
C GLU A 524 1.60 15.47 -8.05
N VAL A 525 1.47 15.54 -6.73
CA VAL A 525 0.81 14.52 -5.90
C VAL A 525 -0.68 14.44 -6.24
N ARG A 526 -1.37 15.58 -6.32
CA ARG A 526 -2.82 15.64 -6.66
C ARG A 526 -3.14 15.07 -8.04
N ARG A 527 -2.22 15.20 -9.01
CA ARG A 527 -2.40 14.59 -10.34
C ARG A 527 -2.36 13.07 -10.32
N LEU A 528 -1.76 12.45 -9.29
CA LEU A 528 -1.64 10.99 -9.18
C LEU A 528 -2.93 10.33 -8.67
N SER A 529 -3.71 11.05 -7.84
CA SER A 529 -4.96 10.55 -7.29
C SER A 529 -5.81 11.66 -6.69
N PRO A 530 -7.13 11.64 -6.87
CA PRO A 530 -8.05 12.56 -6.20
C PRO A 530 -8.15 12.32 -4.70
N ILE A 531 -7.69 11.19 -4.19
CA ILE A 531 -7.75 10.81 -2.77
C ILE A 531 -7.02 11.83 -1.87
N PHE A 532 -5.91 12.40 -2.36
CA PHE A 532 -5.13 13.38 -1.59
C PHE A 532 -5.93 14.65 -1.33
N GLU A 533 -6.63 15.16 -2.33
CA GLU A 533 -7.50 16.32 -2.16
C GLU A 533 -8.68 16.01 -1.24
N SER A 534 -9.28 14.84 -1.39
CA SER A 534 -10.39 14.40 -0.53
C SER A 534 -9.96 14.31 0.94
N VAL A 535 -8.80 13.75 1.22
CA VAL A 535 -8.26 13.63 2.60
C VAL A 535 -7.92 15.00 3.19
N ASP A 536 -7.29 15.91 2.42
CA ASP A 536 -7.02 17.28 2.87
C ASP A 536 -8.33 18.01 3.22
N GLN A 537 -9.35 17.90 2.36
CA GLN A 537 -10.66 18.51 2.61
C GLN A 537 -11.34 17.95 3.88
N MET A 538 -11.26 16.62 4.10
CA MET A 538 -11.76 15.99 5.32
C MET A 538 -11.00 16.49 6.56
N SER A 539 -9.69 16.66 6.45
CA SER A 539 -8.88 17.21 7.53
C SER A 539 -9.29 18.66 7.89
N TRP A 540 -9.51 19.50 6.87
CA TRP A 540 -9.94 20.89 7.09
C TRP A 540 -11.36 21.01 7.65
N ARG A 541 -12.22 20.03 7.40
CA ARG A 541 -13.58 19.94 7.98
C ARG A 541 -13.63 19.25 9.34
N ASP A 542 -12.45 18.89 9.91
CA ASP A 542 -12.31 18.13 11.15
C ASP A 542 -13.00 16.76 11.12
N GLU A 543 -13.11 16.15 9.94
CA GLU A 543 -13.68 14.81 9.75
C GLU A 543 -12.65 13.69 10.01
N LEU A 544 -11.33 13.99 9.94
CA LEU A 544 -10.30 13.02 10.32
C LEU A 544 -10.27 12.86 11.84
N GLN A 545 -10.65 11.68 12.33
CA GLN A 545 -10.79 11.42 13.76
C GLN A 545 -10.03 10.17 14.19
N PHE A 546 -9.27 10.23 15.30
CA PHE A 546 -8.55 9.07 15.85
C PHE A 546 -9.23 8.48 17.10
N TRP A 547 -10.16 9.19 17.72
CA TRP A 547 -10.91 8.73 18.89
C TRP A 547 -11.76 7.45 18.65
N PRO A 548 -12.19 7.07 17.42
CA PRO A 548 -12.87 5.79 17.22
C PRO A 548 -12.06 4.58 17.67
N ARG A 549 -10.73 4.70 17.64
CA ARG A 549 -9.80 3.68 18.10
C ARG A 549 -8.85 4.27 19.14
N PRO A 550 -9.34 4.58 20.34
CA PRO A 550 -8.54 5.26 21.36
C PRO A 550 -7.35 4.38 21.76
N PRO A 551 -6.12 4.94 21.82
CA PRO A 551 -4.91 4.14 22.03
C PRO A 551 -4.71 3.72 23.49
N ILE A 552 -5.75 3.21 24.16
CA ILE A 552 -5.62 2.66 25.52
C ILE A 552 -4.83 1.34 25.50
N PRO A 553 -4.13 0.99 26.59
CA PRO A 553 -3.31 -0.23 26.63
C PRO A 553 -4.07 -1.52 26.31
N GLU A 554 -5.34 -1.61 26.64
CA GLU A 554 -6.21 -2.78 26.47
C GLU A 554 -6.92 -2.82 25.11
N ILE A 555 -6.72 -1.83 24.25
CA ILE A 555 -7.52 -1.70 23.00
C ILE A 555 -7.42 -2.92 22.10
N SER A 556 -6.23 -3.52 22.00
CA SER A 556 -6.03 -4.71 21.15
C SER A 556 -6.88 -5.90 21.63
N ASP A 557 -7.02 -6.09 22.93
CA ASP A 557 -7.86 -7.15 23.50
C ASP A 557 -9.34 -6.84 23.29
N ILE A 558 -9.76 -5.58 23.48
CA ILE A 558 -11.13 -5.12 23.25
C ILE A 558 -11.53 -5.32 21.79
N ILE A 559 -10.67 -4.93 20.85
CA ILE A 559 -10.88 -5.14 19.40
C ILE A 559 -11.12 -6.63 19.12
N GLN A 560 -10.25 -7.49 19.64
CA GLN A 560 -10.36 -8.92 19.42
C GLN A 560 -11.64 -9.51 20.04
N ILE A 561 -12.01 -9.07 21.24
CA ILE A 561 -13.24 -9.48 21.90
C ILE A 561 -14.45 -9.10 21.05
N CYS A 562 -14.56 -7.85 20.62
CA CYS A 562 -15.62 -7.38 19.74
C CYS A 562 -15.69 -8.22 18.46
N GLY A 563 -14.56 -8.43 17.78
CA GLY A 563 -14.52 -9.21 16.56
C GLY A 563 -14.92 -10.68 16.71
N HIS A 564 -14.74 -11.28 17.88
CA HIS A 564 -15.22 -12.63 18.16
C HIS A 564 -16.72 -12.67 18.38
N GLU A 565 -17.25 -11.82 19.26
CA GLU A 565 -18.67 -11.83 19.62
C GLU A 565 -19.56 -11.36 18.46
N LEU A 566 -19.12 -10.32 17.74
CA LEU A 566 -19.84 -9.84 16.56
C LEU A 566 -19.82 -10.85 15.41
N HIS A 567 -18.75 -11.62 15.24
CA HIS A 567 -18.70 -12.66 14.23
C HIS A 567 -19.73 -13.77 14.51
N ASP A 568 -19.92 -14.15 15.78
CA ASP A 568 -20.95 -15.11 16.16
C ASP A 568 -22.36 -14.53 15.93
N MET A 569 -22.54 -13.20 16.08
CA MET A 569 -23.77 -12.50 15.71
C MET A 569 -24.02 -12.57 14.19
N LEU A 570 -23.03 -12.22 13.37
CA LEU A 570 -23.16 -12.25 11.91
C LEU A 570 -23.45 -13.65 11.36
N ARG A 571 -23.01 -14.69 12.07
CA ARG A 571 -23.36 -16.09 11.78
C ARG A 571 -24.74 -16.52 12.28
N GLY A 572 -25.49 -15.64 12.96
CA GLY A 572 -26.77 -15.96 13.53
C GLY A 572 -26.73 -16.90 14.76
N ILE A 573 -25.55 -17.08 15.38
CA ILE A 573 -25.38 -17.94 16.57
C ILE A 573 -25.95 -17.26 17.82
N VAL A 574 -25.82 -15.95 17.92
CA VAL A 574 -26.32 -15.12 19.01
C VAL A 574 -27.03 -13.88 18.46
N SER A 575 -27.95 -13.31 19.23
CA SER A 575 -28.56 -12.04 18.84
C SER A 575 -27.60 -10.85 19.02
N PRO A 576 -27.81 -9.69 18.34
CA PRO A 576 -27.01 -8.50 18.53
C PRO A 576 -26.85 -8.10 20.01
N LYS A 577 -27.94 -8.06 20.77
CA LYS A 577 -27.91 -7.76 22.21
C LYS A 577 -27.03 -8.72 23.01
N GLN A 578 -27.12 -10.03 22.70
CA GLN A 578 -26.29 -11.03 23.38
C GLN A 578 -24.82 -10.89 23.05
N ALA A 579 -24.48 -10.60 21.78
CA ALA A 579 -23.10 -10.36 21.35
C ALA A 579 -22.48 -9.15 22.08
N LEU A 580 -23.21 -8.04 22.10
CA LEU A 580 -22.75 -6.80 22.75
C LEU A 580 -22.60 -6.97 24.27
N SER A 581 -23.56 -7.61 24.94
CA SER A 581 -23.48 -7.87 26.38
C SER A 581 -22.31 -8.77 26.76
N ARG A 582 -22.02 -9.80 25.95
CA ARG A 582 -20.84 -10.65 26.13
C ARG A 582 -19.54 -9.87 25.88
N ALA A 583 -19.52 -9.05 24.82
CA ALA A 583 -18.36 -8.22 24.50
C ALA A 583 -18.08 -7.21 25.62
N GLN A 584 -19.11 -6.53 26.14
CA GLN A 584 -19.02 -5.61 27.27
C GLN A 584 -18.40 -6.29 28.50
N THR A 585 -18.98 -7.44 28.92
CA THR A 585 -18.49 -8.18 30.10
C THR A 585 -17.02 -8.57 29.97
N ARG A 586 -16.64 -9.11 28.81
CA ARG A 586 -15.26 -9.55 28.54
C ARG A 586 -14.29 -8.37 28.46
N ALA A 587 -14.72 -7.25 27.87
CA ALA A 587 -13.92 -6.03 27.80
C ALA A 587 -13.69 -5.42 29.20
N GLU A 588 -14.72 -5.39 30.05
CA GLU A 588 -14.58 -4.99 31.46
C GLU A 588 -13.58 -5.87 32.22
N GLU A 589 -13.62 -7.18 32.00
CA GLU A 589 -12.66 -8.12 32.61
C GLU A 589 -11.22 -7.85 32.13
N ALA A 590 -11.04 -7.53 30.82
CA ALA A 590 -9.73 -7.18 30.28
C ALA A 590 -9.18 -5.89 30.90
N MET A 591 -10.02 -4.87 31.06
CA MET A 591 -9.62 -3.60 31.68
C MET A 591 -9.36 -3.71 33.19
N ARG A 592 -10.10 -4.55 33.93
CA ARG A 592 -9.86 -4.78 35.38
C ARG A 592 -8.51 -5.42 35.67
N LYS A 593 -7.98 -6.26 34.79
CA LYS A 593 -6.66 -6.89 34.95
C LYS A 593 -5.50 -5.88 34.94
N ARG A 594 -5.75 -4.65 34.51
CA ARG A 594 -4.80 -3.54 34.55
C ARG A 594 -4.53 -3.04 35.98
N VAL A 595 -5.53 -3.13 36.86
CA VAL A 595 -5.49 -2.51 38.19
C VAL A 595 -4.84 -3.42 39.24
N THR A 596 -4.60 -4.69 38.90
CA THR A 596 -3.93 -5.69 39.76
C THR A 596 -2.50 -5.97 39.27
#